data_9ba1aea59ac85ac1e587154cae69add0
#
_entry.id   9ba1aea59ac85ac1e587154cae69add0
#
_cell.length_a   1.000
_cell.length_b   1.000
_cell.length_c   1.000
_cell.angle_alpha   90.00
_cell.angle_beta   90.00
_cell.angle_gamma   90.00
#
_symmetry.space_group_name_H-M   'P 1'
#
loop_
_entity.id
_entity.type
_entity.pdbx_description
1 polymer ?
#
loop_
_entity_poly.entity_id
_entity_poly.type
_entity_poly.pdbx_seq_one_letter_code
_entity_poly.pdbx_strand_id
1 'polypeptide(L)'
;MIFEITSRKEWMSILDSVDTYDVYHTYDYHHLSLEEFDRPILMVYVENDIVVGIPLIIRPIPDTDLFDATSVYGYPGPVSAGITLNFDASKMAKQVHSFLRENNIVSVFSRLNPYIPHQSLILGELGSVNIAGPIVGIDLTLNMTQQRERFSRRLKTQLNKAERNMIVREGSGIEDITLFHEIYTESMDRLNAVDRYYFPLPYFIDLFDSDQINAKLLLAECKTTGEIMAGSIFTISKEIVQYHLSGTYDEFLDAMPSKLLIDHMRKYCSNKNFLHLNLGGGLGSNTDGLFRFKKSFSPSLRSFTLWSYIVNKKAYKKLVKKHKAENLSDNLLFPEYRS
;
A
#
# COMPACT_ATOMS: atom_id res chain seq x y z
N MET A 1 4.77 -19.45 -19.87
CA MET A 1 3.92 -20.39 -19.06
C MET A 1 3.38 -19.60 -17.89
N ILE A 2 2.12 -19.88 -17.46
CA ILE A 2 1.54 -19.28 -16.25
C ILE A 2 1.29 -20.35 -15.21
N PHE A 3 1.48 -20.04 -13.92
CA PHE A 3 1.23 -20.91 -12.79
C PHE A 3 0.95 -20.11 -11.52
N GLU A 4 0.43 -20.78 -10.51
CA GLU A 4 0.11 -20.23 -9.21
C GLU A 4 1.14 -20.67 -8.17
N ILE A 5 1.55 -19.75 -7.31
CA ILE A 5 2.39 -20.01 -6.14
C ILE A 5 1.60 -19.62 -4.88
N THR A 6 1.58 -20.56 -3.91
CA THR A 6 0.95 -20.38 -2.60
C THR A 6 1.92 -20.68 -1.46
N SER A 7 3.12 -21.19 -1.74
CA SER A 7 4.11 -21.45 -0.71
C SER A 7 5.01 -20.23 -0.45
N ARG A 8 5.28 -19.95 0.82
CA ARG A 8 6.13 -18.84 1.29
C ARG A 8 7.50 -18.84 0.60
N LYS A 9 8.14 -20.01 0.54
CA LYS A 9 9.48 -20.17 -0.02
C LYS A 9 9.55 -19.84 -1.51
N GLU A 10 8.62 -20.38 -2.30
CA GLU A 10 8.58 -20.14 -3.74
C GLU A 10 8.19 -18.69 -4.07
N TRP A 11 7.21 -18.13 -3.31
CA TRP A 11 6.79 -16.74 -3.47
C TRP A 11 7.98 -15.78 -3.30
N MET A 12 8.73 -15.93 -2.21
CA MET A 12 9.91 -15.10 -1.96
C MET A 12 11.01 -15.32 -2.99
N SER A 13 11.20 -16.57 -3.49
CA SER A 13 12.14 -16.83 -4.57
C SER A 13 11.81 -16.07 -5.86
N ILE A 14 10.52 -15.91 -6.19
CA ILE A 14 10.10 -15.06 -7.33
C ILE A 14 10.39 -13.59 -7.03
N LEU A 15 10.08 -13.11 -5.82
CA LEU A 15 10.35 -11.70 -5.45
C LEU A 15 11.84 -11.36 -5.46
N ASP A 16 12.70 -12.35 -5.15
CA ASP A 16 14.15 -12.16 -5.23
C ASP A 16 14.66 -12.12 -6.68
N SER A 17 13.90 -12.70 -7.63
CA SER A 17 14.25 -12.73 -9.05
C SER A 17 13.77 -11.53 -9.85
N VAL A 18 12.88 -10.67 -9.31
CA VAL A 18 12.39 -9.47 -9.99
C VAL A 18 13.26 -8.25 -9.70
N ASP A 19 13.17 -7.23 -10.56
CA ASP A 19 14.02 -6.04 -10.49
C ASP A 19 13.82 -5.27 -9.20
N THR A 20 12.57 -5.07 -8.79
CA THR A 20 12.21 -4.42 -7.51
C THR A 20 10.83 -4.86 -7.04
N TYR A 21 10.61 -4.77 -5.73
CA TYR A 21 9.30 -4.99 -5.08
C TYR A 21 9.17 -4.14 -3.82
N ASP A 22 7.96 -4.06 -3.30
CA ASP A 22 7.62 -3.37 -2.07
C ASP A 22 7.07 -4.35 -1.03
N VAL A 23 6.94 -3.95 0.22
CA VAL A 23 6.35 -4.75 1.31
C VAL A 23 5.01 -5.37 0.90
N TYR A 24 4.20 -4.63 0.17
CA TYR A 24 2.88 -5.06 -0.32
C TYR A 24 2.90 -6.24 -1.29
N HIS A 25 4.08 -6.73 -1.68
CA HIS A 25 4.25 -7.90 -2.54
C HIS A 25 4.66 -9.15 -1.75
N THR A 26 5.08 -8.98 -0.49
CA THR A 26 5.59 -10.09 0.32
C THR A 26 4.49 -11.09 0.69
N TYR A 27 4.88 -12.34 0.87
CA TYR A 27 3.98 -13.41 1.30
C TYR A 27 3.33 -13.09 2.64
N ASP A 28 4.13 -12.72 3.63
CA ASP A 28 3.63 -12.45 4.98
C ASP A 28 2.65 -11.28 5.00
N TYR A 29 2.91 -10.20 4.23
CA TYR A 29 1.97 -9.08 4.15
C TYR A 29 0.60 -9.49 3.58
N HIS A 30 0.57 -10.46 2.65
CA HIS A 30 -0.68 -11.00 2.11
C HIS A 30 -1.45 -11.85 3.13
N HIS A 31 -0.81 -12.28 4.23
CA HIS A 31 -1.43 -13.08 5.28
C HIS A 31 -1.86 -12.26 6.50
N LEU A 32 -1.47 -10.97 6.62
CA LEU A 32 -1.82 -10.13 7.78
C LEU A 32 -3.31 -9.82 7.94
N SER A 33 -4.08 -9.81 6.86
CA SER A 33 -5.47 -9.32 6.85
C SER A 33 -6.38 -10.19 5.97
N LEU A 34 -6.23 -11.50 6.03
CA LEU A 34 -7.11 -12.43 5.33
C LEU A 34 -8.42 -12.57 6.08
N GLU A 35 -9.53 -12.55 5.33
CA GLU A 35 -10.82 -13.02 5.84
C GLU A 35 -10.91 -14.55 5.76
N GLU A 36 -11.90 -15.16 6.43
CA GLU A 36 -12.06 -16.61 6.64
C GLU A 36 -12.12 -17.26 5.28
N PHE A 37 -12.07 -17.31 4.30
CA PHE A 37 -12.07 -18.06 3.04
C PHE A 37 -11.21 -17.39 1.96
N ASP A 38 -10.49 -16.35 2.35
CA ASP A 38 -9.57 -15.68 1.44
C ASP A 38 -8.34 -16.55 1.16
N ARG A 39 -7.88 -16.54 -0.08
CA ARG A 39 -6.72 -17.32 -0.51
C ARG A 39 -5.72 -16.42 -1.24
N PRO A 40 -4.58 -16.10 -0.62
CA PRO A 40 -3.52 -15.34 -1.29
C PRO A 40 -2.81 -16.22 -2.30
N ILE A 41 -2.54 -15.67 -3.48
CA ILE A 41 -1.77 -16.30 -4.54
C ILE A 41 -0.77 -15.31 -5.15
N LEU A 42 0.37 -15.82 -5.60
CA LEU A 42 1.21 -15.14 -6.57
C LEU A 42 1.01 -15.83 -7.93
N MET A 43 0.32 -15.16 -8.83
CA MET A 43 0.19 -15.62 -10.21
C MET A 43 1.46 -15.24 -10.97
N VAL A 44 2.18 -16.22 -11.49
CA VAL A 44 3.49 -16.03 -12.11
C VAL A 44 3.45 -16.38 -13.60
N TYR A 45 3.94 -15.47 -14.43
CA TYR A 45 4.22 -15.72 -15.83
C TYR A 45 5.72 -15.77 -16.07
N VAL A 46 6.18 -16.81 -16.79
CA VAL A 46 7.59 -16.94 -17.18
C VAL A 46 7.67 -17.20 -18.68
N GLU A 47 8.54 -16.45 -19.38
CA GLU A 47 8.88 -16.64 -20.77
C GLU A 47 10.32 -16.17 -21.04
N ASN A 48 11.21 -17.10 -21.40
CA ASN A 48 12.65 -16.84 -21.53
C ASN A 48 13.20 -16.17 -20.25
N ASP A 49 13.78 -14.97 -20.36
CA ASP A 49 14.32 -14.19 -19.24
C ASP A 49 13.28 -13.27 -18.59
N ILE A 50 12.01 -13.34 -19.04
CA ILE A 50 10.92 -12.52 -18.51
C ILE A 50 10.23 -13.27 -17.37
N VAL A 51 10.14 -12.61 -16.24
CA VAL A 51 9.34 -13.05 -15.07
C VAL A 51 8.35 -11.93 -14.73
N VAL A 52 7.08 -12.29 -14.56
CA VAL A 52 6.04 -11.37 -14.05
C VAL A 52 5.31 -12.05 -12.91
N GLY A 53 5.29 -11.42 -11.74
CA GLY A 53 4.54 -11.86 -10.58
C GLY A 53 3.36 -10.90 -10.31
N ILE A 54 2.15 -11.41 -10.17
CA ILE A 54 0.94 -10.63 -9.85
C ILE A 54 0.36 -11.18 -8.55
N PRO A 55 0.60 -10.54 -7.41
CA PRO A 55 0.05 -10.98 -6.12
C PRO A 55 -1.43 -10.59 -6.02
N LEU A 56 -2.25 -11.54 -5.62
CA LEU A 56 -3.70 -11.40 -5.52
C LEU A 56 -4.25 -12.14 -4.29
N ILE A 57 -5.39 -11.69 -3.80
CA ILE A 57 -6.24 -12.40 -2.84
C ILE A 57 -7.49 -12.87 -3.60
N ILE A 58 -7.69 -14.17 -3.66
CA ILE A 58 -8.87 -14.79 -4.24
C ILE A 58 -9.93 -14.89 -3.15
N ARG A 59 -11.11 -14.32 -3.41
CA ARG A 59 -12.22 -14.25 -2.46
C ARG A 59 -13.45 -14.95 -3.01
N PRO A 60 -14.18 -15.76 -2.23
CA PRO A 60 -15.44 -16.32 -2.67
C PRO A 60 -16.50 -15.21 -2.87
N ILE A 61 -17.38 -15.41 -3.84
CA ILE A 61 -18.56 -14.56 -4.02
C ILE A 61 -19.74 -15.26 -3.35
N PRO A 62 -20.36 -14.67 -2.32
CA PRO A 62 -21.44 -15.30 -1.55
C PRO A 62 -22.54 -15.88 -2.43
N ASP A 63 -23.09 -17.03 -2.04
CA ASP A 63 -24.14 -17.77 -2.73
C ASP A 63 -23.80 -18.22 -4.16
N THR A 64 -22.52 -18.41 -4.47
CA THR A 64 -22.08 -18.86 -5.79
C THR A 64 -20.84 -19.74 -5.71
N ASP A 65 -20.53 -20.47 -6.79
CA ASP A 65 -19.25 -21.19 -6.96
C ASP A 65 -18.20 -20.30 -7.67
N LEU A 66 -18.37 -19.00 -7.64
CA LEU A 66 -17.52 -18.02 -8.32
C LEU A 66 -16.64 -17.27 -7.31
N PHE A 67 -15.54 -16.74 -7.84
CA PHE A 67 -14.58 -15.95 -7.06
C PHE A 67 -14.33 -14.60 -7.73
N ASP A 68 -13.83 -13.65 -6.96
CA ASP A 68 -13.12 -12.50 -7.49
C ASP A 68 -11.70 -12.43 -6.94
N ALA A 69 -10.87 -11.62 -7.55
CA ALA A 69 -9.52 -11.39 -7.08
C ALA A 69 -9.34 -9.92 -6.71
N THR A 70 -8.69 -9.66 -5.59
CA THR A 70 -8.36 -8.30 -5.15
C THR A 70 -6.91 -8.20 -4.72
N SER A 71 -6.45 -7.00 -4.41
CA SER A 71 -5.14 -6.76 -3.80
C SER A 71 -5.26 -6.49 -2.31
N VAL A 72 -4.18 -6.72 -1.56
CA VAL A 72 -4.03 -6.26 -0.18
C VAL A 72 -4.17 -4.74 -0.07
N TYR A 73 -4.34 -4.23 1.15
CA TYR A 73 -4.21 -2.80 1.45
C TYR A 73 -2.81 -2.30 1.03
N GLY A 74 -2.73 -1.12 0.40
CA GLY A 74 -1.47 -0.54 -0.07
C GLY A 74 -1.37 -0.54 -1.60
N TYR A 75 -0.18 -0.74 -2.12
CA TYR A 75 0.14 -0.60 -3.55
C TYR A 75 0.90 -1.84 -4.07
N PRO A 76 0.28 -3.02 -4.16
CA PRO A 76 0.98 -4.17 -4.73
C PRO A 76 1.18 -4.00 -6.24
N GLY A 77 0.24 -4.41 -7.06
CA GLY A 77 0.39 -4.44 -8.52
C GLY A 77 1.35 -5.54 -8.99
N PRO A 78 1.58 -5.68 -10.31
CA PRO A 78 2.57 -6.62 -10.82
C PRO A 78 4.00 -6.17 -10.56
N VAL A 79 4.88 -7.17 -10.33
CA VAL A 79 6.34 -7.03 -10.30
C VAL A 79 6.94 -7.81 -11.45
N SER A 80 8.13 -7.42 -11.93
CA SER A 80 8.72 -8.08 -13.09
C SER A 80 10.24 -8.00 -13.13
N ALA A 81 10.84 -8.90 -13.93
CA ALA A 81 12.18 -8.80 -14.45
C ALA A 81 12.18 -9.03 -15.97
N GLY A 82 13.17 -8.49 -16.67
CA GLY A 82 13.35 -8.67 -18.10
C GLY A 82 12.35 -7.92 -19.01
N ILE A 83 11.46 -7.09 -18.44
CA ILE A 83 10.50 -6.28 -19.22
C ILE A 83 11.20 -5.05 -19.81
N THR A 84 10.99 -4.84 -21.11
CA THR A 84 11.44 -3.63 -21.82
C THR A 84 10.24 -2.86 -22.37
N LEU A 85 10.44 -1.63 -22.84
CA LEU A 85 9.38 -0.81 -23.44
C LEU A 85 8.75 -1.46 -24.70
N ASN A 86 9.42 -2.43 -25.32
CA ASN A 86 8.93 -3.16 -26.49
C ASN A 86 8.26 -4.50 -26.12
N PHE A 87 7.97 -4.74 -24.84
CA PHE A 87 7.30 -5.95 -24.39
C PHE A 87 5.90 -6.08 -25.00
N ASP A 88 5.66 -7.19 -25.71
CA ASP A 88 4.33 -7.55 -26.19
C ASP A 88 3.59 -8.39 -25.14
N ALA A 89 2.62 -7.78 -24.48
CA ALA A 89 1.84 -8.43 -23.44
C ALA A 89 0.80 -9.43 -23.96
N SER A 90 0.54 -9.50 -25.27
CA SER A 90 -0.59 -10.27 -25.86
C SER A 90 -0.58 -11.75 -25.49
N LYS A 91 0.59 -12.39 -25.53
CA LYS A 91 0.71 -13.81 -25.18
C LYS A 91 0.47 -14.05 -23.70
N MET A 92 1.06 -13.21 -22.85
CA MET A 92 0.85 -13.25 -21.40
C MET A 92 -0.61 -13.00 -21.06
N ALA A 93 -1.23 -11.98 -21.65
CA ALA A 93 -2.62 -11.62 -21.40
C ALA A 93 -3.60 -12.76 -21.73
N LYS A 94 -3.38 -13.49 -22.84
CA LYS A 94 -4.16 -14.68 -23.18
C LYS A 94 -4.05 -15.77 -22.12
N GLN A 95 -2.84 -16.03 -21.62
CA GLN A 95 -2.62 -17.05 -20.59
C GLN A 95 -3.20 -16.63 -19.24
N VAL A 96 -3.03 -15.37 -18.84
CA VAL A 96 -3.65 -14.79 -17.63
C VAL A 96 -5.19 -14.91 -17.73
N HIS A 97 -5.77 -14.54 -18.85
CA HIS A 97 -7.22 -14.66 -19.06
C HIS A 97 -7.71 -16.11 -18.91
N SER A 98 -7.03 -17.08 -19.57
CA SER A 98 -7.37 -18.50 -19.46
C SER A 98 -7.28 -19.00 -18.03
N PHE A 99 -6.17 -18.72 -17.35
CA PHE A 99 -5.97 -19.07 -15.94
C PHE A 99 -7.09 -18.55 -15.03
N LEU A 100 -7.43 -17.26 -15.15
CA LEU A 100 -8.49 -16.65 -14.35
C LEU A 100 -9.87 -17.27 -14.65
N ARG A 101 -10.14 -17.57 -15.93
CA ARG A 101 -11.40 -18.22 -16.36
C ARG A 101 -11.53 -19.64 -15.84
N GLU A 102 -10.47 -20.44 -15.91
CA GLU A 102 -10.43 -21.83 -15.42
C GLU A 102 -10.60 -21.92 -13.90
N ASN A 103 -10.15 -20.87 -13.17
CA ASN A 103 -10.33 -20.76 -11.73
C ASN A 103 -11.62 -20.03 -11.30
N ASN A 104 -12.60 -19.90 -12.20
CA ASN A 104 -13.90 -19.25 -11.94
C ASN A 104 -13.80 -17.80 -11.42
N ILE A 105 -12.73 -17.07 -11.73
CA ILE A 105 -12.58 -15.66 -11.37
C ILE A 105 -13.44 -14.78 -12.27
N VAL A 106 -14.31 -13.97 -11.66
CA VAL A 106 -15.24 -13.08 -12.38
C VAL A 106 -14.60 -11.74 -12.71
N SER A 107 -13.86 -11.18 -11.77
CA SER A 107 -13.16 -9.90 -11.92
C SER A 107 -11.91 -9.82 -11.08
N VAL A 108 -11.00 -8.93 -11.46
CA VAL A 108 -9.76 -8.63 -10.73
C VAL A 108 -9.69 -7.14 -10.47
N PHE A 109 -9.28 -6.77 -9.25
CA PHE A 109 -8.98 -5.40 -8.85
C PHE A 109 -7.63 -5.34 -8.17
N SER A 110 -6.80 -4.36 -8.54
CA SER A 110 -5.55 -4.09 -7.81
C SER A 110 -5.18 -2.61 -7.83
N ARG A 111 -4.53 -2.19 -6.76
CA ARG A 111 -3.86 -0.90 -6.67
C ARG A 111 -2.43 -1.07 -7.15
N LEU A 112 -1.98 -0.16 -8.05
CA LEU A 112 -0.64 -0.27 -8.64
C LEU A 112 0.38 0.55 -7.85
N ASN A 113 1.60 0.03 -7.75
CA ASN A 113 2.67 0.70 -7.06
C ASN A 113 3.25 1.84 -7.93
N PRO A 114 3.27 3.08 -7.44
CA PRO A 114 3.74 4.23 -8.25
C PRO A 114 5.26 4.27 -8.46
N TYR A 115 6.00 3.36 -7.82
CA TYR A 115 7.47 3.30 -7.89
C TYR A 115 7.99 2.05 -8.61
N ILE A 116 7.11 1.09 -8.93
CA ILE A 116 7.47 -0.12 -9.68
C ILE A 116 7.19 0.11 -11.16
N PRO A 117 8.19 -0.08 -12.03
CA PRO A 117 8.06 0.18 -13.46
C PRO A 117 7.17 -0.85 -14.17
N HIS A 118 6.80 -0.55 -15.41
CA HIS A 118 6.17 -1.44 -16.38
C HIS A 118 4.77 -1.97 -16.05
N GLN A 119 4.19 -1.70 -14.88
CA GLN A 119 2.90 -2.26 -14.46
C GLN A 119 1.77 -1.99 -15.47
N SER A 120 1.66 -0.77 -15.99
CA SER A 120 0.65 -0.43 -17.00
C SER A 120 0.91 -1.12 -18.35
N LEU A 121 2.17 -1.34 -18.71
CA LEU A 121 2.53 -2.08 -19.93
C LEU A 121 2.16 -3.57 -19.80
N ILE A 122 2.47 -4.17 -18.67
CA ILE A 122 2.14 -5.56 -18.33
C ILE A 122 0.61 -5.78 -18.39
N LEU A 123 -0.17 -4.84 -17.89
CA LEU A 123 -1.63 -4.96 -17.75
C LEU A 123 -2.43 -4.40 -18.94
N GLY A 124 -1.77 -3.84 -19.95
CA GLY A 124 -2.38 -3.08 -21.03
C GLY A 124 -3.50 -3.82 -21.82
N GLU A 125 -3.42 -5.15 -21.90
CA GLU A 125 -4.44 -5.99 -22.54
C GLU A 125 -5.39 -6.70 -21.56
N LEU A 126 -5.25 -6.43 -20.27
CA LEU A 126 -6.01 -7.05 -19.18
C LEU A 126 -6.94 -6.03 -18.50
N GLY A 127 -7.93 -5.55 -19.22
CA GLY A 127 -8.94 -4.63 -18.71
C GLY A 127 -8.51 -3.17 -18.80
N SER A 128 -8.61 -2.40 -17.70
CA SER A 128 -8.30 -0.99 -17.68
C SER A 128 -7.39 -0.59 -16.52
N VAL A 129 -6.45 0.31 -16.79
CA VAL A 129 -5.60 0.96 -15.79
C VAL A 129 -5.94 2.45 -15.79
N ASN A 130 -6.51 2.94 -14.69
CA ASN A 130 -7.02 4.30 -14.57
C ASN A 130 -6.30 5.05 -13.45
N ILE A 131 -6.01 6.35 -13.69
CA ILE A 131 -5.46 7.22 -12.66
C ILE A 131 -6.55 7.52 -11.63
N ALA A 132 -6.28 7.23 -10.35
CA ALA A 132 -7.17 7.53 -9.24
C ALA A 132 -6.87 8.89 -8.60
N GLY A 133 -5.61 9.27 -8.50
CA GLY A 133 -5.21 10.55 -7.94
C GLY A 133 -3.71 10.70 -7.73
N PRO A 134 -3.28 11.85 -7.21
CA PRO A 134 -1.88 12.10 -6.93
C PRO A 134 -1.46 11.53 -5.58
N ILE A 135 -0.21 11.09 -5.53
CA ILE A 135 0.50 10.78 -4.28
C ILE A 135 1.76 11.63 -4.17
N VAL A 136 2.22 11.82 -2.94
CA VAL A 136 3.43 12.60 -2.63
C VAL A 136 4.57 11.66 -2.29
N GLY A 137 5.73 11.87 -2.91
CA GLY A 137 6.97 11.17 -2.58
C GLY A 137 8.11 12.12 -2.28
N ILE A 138 8.96 11.74 -1.35
CA ILE A 138 10.24 12.40 -1.12
C ILE A 138 11.30 11.64 -1.91
N ASP A 139 12.04 12.36 -2.74
CA ASP A 139 13.17 11.86 -3.51
C ASP A 139 14.39 11.75 -2.58
N LEU A 140 14.75 10.54 -2.21
CA LEU A 140 15.87 10.24 -1.30
C LEU A 140 17.23 10.20 -2.02
N THR A 141 17.27 10.29 -3.34
CA THR A 141 18.52 10.41 -4.12
C THR A 141 19.17 11.79 -3.94
N LEU A 142 18.38 12.77 -3.51
CA LEU A 142 18.84 14.10 -3.16
C LEU A 142 19.50 14.11 -1.77
N ASN A 143 20.50 14.95 -1.56
CA ASN A 143 21.06 15.14 -0.23
C ASN A 143 20.05 15.81 0.75
N MET A 144 20.30 15.71 2.05
CA MET A 144 19.37 16.21 3.09
C MET A 144 19.05 17.71 2.96
N THR A 145 20.00 18.53 2.51
CA THR A 145 19.80 19.97 2.30
C THR A 145 18.84 20.21 1.14
N GLN A 146 19.09 19.59 0.00
CA GLN A 146 18.24 19.68 -1.19
C GLN A 146 16.81 19.18 -0.91
N GLN A 147 16.65 18.08 -0.15
CA GLN A 147 15.34 17.61 0.27
C GLN A 147 14.63 18.65 1.14
N ARG A 148 15.33 19.25 2.12
CA ARG A 148 14.76 20.27 3.02
C ARG A 148 14.42 21.57 2.29
N GLU A 149 15.16 21.94 1.27
CA GLU A 149 14.86 23.10 0.42
C GLU A 149 13.49 23.00 -0.24
N ARG A 150 13.08 21.78 -0.62
CA ARG A 150 11.78 21.47 -1.23
C ARG A 150 10.59 21.54 -0.26
N PHE A 151 10.85 21.61 1.05
CA PHE A 151 9.80 21.78 2.05
C PHE A 151 9.15 23.15 1.96
N SER A 152 7.83 23.19 2.22
CA SER A 152 7.14 24.47 2.35
C SER A 152 7.75 25.31 3.49
N ARG A 153 7.70 26.64 3.36
CA ARG A 153 8.21 27.57 4.40
C ARG A 153 7.57 27.29 5.77
N ARG A 154 6.25 27.05 5.76
CA ARG A 154 5.49 26.75 6.98
C ARG A 154 5.98 25.46 7.64
N LEU A 155 6.22 24.39 6.86
CA LEU A 155 6.72 23.13 7.38
C LEU A 155 8.09 23.31 8.05
N LYS A 156 9.01 24.04 7.44
CA LYS A 156 10.35 24.32 8.03
C LYS A 156 10.24 24.95 9.41
N THR A 157 9.35 25.95 9.58
CA THR A 157 9.12 26.62 10.87
C THR A 157 8.50 25.65 11.90
N GLN A 158 7.56 24.82 11.47
CA GLN A 158 6.90 23.84 12.35
C GLN A 158 7.87 22.75 12.81
N LEU A 159 8.73 22.23 11.92
CA LEU A 159 9.75 21.25 12.28
C LEU A 159 10.76 21.83 13.28
N ASN A 160 11.22 23.08 13.07
CA ASN A 160 12.12 23.72 14.03
C ASN A 160 11.50 23.90 15.43
N LYS A 161 10.18 24.10 15.50
CA LYS A 161 9.45 24.14 16.78
C LYS A 161 9.33 22.75 17.38
N ALA A 162 8.96 21.75 16.56
CA ALA A 162 8.81 20.37 16.99
C ALA A 162 10.12 19.80 17.56
N GLU A 163 11.24 19.98 16.86
CA GLU A 163 12.59 19.51 17.29
C GLU A 163 13.03 20.10 18.64
N ARG A 164 12.55 21.30 19.01
CA ARG A 164 12.84 21.88 20.33
C ARG A 164 12.07 21.21 21.46
N ASN A 165 10.83 20.81 21.21
CA ASN A 165 9.89 20.36 22.24
C ASN A 165 9.73 18.84 22.31
N MET A 166 10.15 18.11 21.28
CA MET A 166 9.95 16.67 21.16
C MET A 166 11.25 15.95 20.82
N ILE A 167 11.30 14.68 21.18
CA ILE A 167 12.28 13.71 20.66
C ILE A 167 11.54 12.63 19.88
N VAL A 168 12.27 11.96 19.01
CA VAL A 168 11.78 10.76 18.31
C VAL A 168 12.60 9.58 18.80
N ARG A 169 11.93 8.54 19.23
CA ARG A 169 12.53 7.24 19.53
C ARG A 169 11.96 6.14 18.64
N GLU A 170 12.72 5.10 18.43
CA GLU A 170 12.22 3.86 17.84
C GLU A 170 11.41 3.10 18.92
N GLY A 171 10.20 2.68 18.57
CA GLY A 171 9.37 1.83 19.41
C GLY A 171 9.78 0.37 19.27
N SER A 172 9.66 -0.38 20.35
CA SER A 172 10.02 -1.80 20.38
C SER A 172 9.17 -2.58 21.38
N GLY A 173 8.94 -3.87 21.05
CA GLY A 173 8.19 -4.77 21.91
C GLY A 173 6.69 -4.51 21.94
N ILE A 174 5.99 -5.39 22.63
CA ILE A 174 4.53 -5.42 22.65
C ILE A 174 3.92 -4.16 23.29
N GLU A 175 4.59 -3.57 24.25
CA GLU A 175 4.11 -2.36 24.96
C GLU A 175 4.00 -1.17 24.01
N ASP A 176 5.04 -0.90 23.22
CA ASP A 176 5.05 0.20 22.26
C ASP A 176 4.10 -0.07 21.08
N ILE A 177 3.94 -1.34 20.67
CA ILE A 177 2.99 -1.73 19.63
C ILE A 177 1.54 -1.51 20.11
N THR A 178 1.25 -1.90 21.36
CA THR A 178 -0.08 -1.70 21.96
C THR A 178 -0.38 -0.21 22.11
N LEU A 179 0.57 0.58 22.60
CA LEU A 179 0.44 2.02 22.69
C LEU A 179 0.19 2.67 21.30
N PHE A 180 0.92 2.23 20.28
CA PHE A 180 0.67 2.72 18.91
C PHE A 180 -0.74 2.34 18.43
N HIS A 181 -1.22 1.13 18.72
CA HIS A 181 -2.57 0.71 18.35
C HIS A 181 -3.63 1.61 19.00
N GLU A 182 -3.47 2.01 20.27
CA GLU A 182 -4.35 2.96 20.95
C GLU A 182 -4.36 4.33 20.26
N ILE A 183 -3.17 4.91 19.99
CA ILE A 183 -3.03 6.19 19.28
C ILE A 183 -3.65 6.13 17.88
N TYR A 184 -3.47 5.00 17.19
CA TYR A 184 -4.02 4.79 15.86
C TYR A 184 -5.53 4.70 15.88
N THR A 185 -6.11 3.95 16.82
CA THR A 185 -7.55 3.79 16.98
C THR A 185 -8.22 5.13 17.29
N GLU A 186 -7.69 5.92 18.25
CA GLU A 186 -8.20 7.27 18.55
C GLU A 186 -8.17 8.18 17.30
N SER A 187 -7.11 8.08 16.49
CA SER A 187 -7.04 8.82 15.23
C SER A 187 -8.09 8.38 14.21
N MET A 188 -8.41 7.07 14.13
CA MET A 188 -9.45 6.55 13.24
C MET A 188 -10.85 6.97 13.71
N ASP A 189 -11.11 6.95 15.02
CA ASP A 189 -12.36 7.42 15.63
C ASP A 189 -12.61 8.89 15.32
N ARG A 190 -11.62 9.76 15.55
CA ARG A 190 -11.69 11.19 15.22
C ARG A 190 -12.01 11.45 13.75
N LEU A 191 -11.47 10.63 12.84
CA LEU A 191 -11.65 10.76 11.39
C LEU A 191 -12.96 10.14 10.92
N ASN A 192 -13.75 9.49 11.79
CA ASN A 192 -14.90 8.65 11.43
C ASN A 192 -14.53 7.71 10.27
N ALA A 193 -13.39 7.01 10.42
CA ALA A 193 -12.87 6.14 9.39
C ALA A 193 -13.83 4.94 9.17
N VAL A 194 -13.91 4.44 7.94
CA VAL A 194 -14.67 3.21 7.65
C VAL A 194 -13.94 1.99 8.20
N ASP A 195 -14.68 0.94 8.55
CA ASP A 195 -14.23 -0.25 9.29
C ASP A 195 -12.93 -0.86 8.75
N ARG A 196 -12.74 -0.88 7.46
CA ARG A 196 -11.53 -1.43 6.81
C ARG A 196 -10.21 -0.72 7.19
N TYR A 197 -10.25 0.40 7.88
CA TYR A 197 -9.09 1.11 8.40
C TYR A 197 -8.83 0.83 9.88
N TYR A 198 -9.70 0.08 10.56
CA TYR A 198 -9.49 -0.35 11.94
C TYR A 198 -8.74 -1.68 11.95
N PHE A 199 -7.43 -1.62 11.89
CA PHE A 199 -6.59 -2.80 12.01
C PHE A 199 -6.56 -3.28 13.47
N PRO A 200 -6.83 -4.57 13.76
CA PRO A 200 -6.80 -5.10 15.12
C PRO A 200 -5.35 -5.21 15.63
N LEU A 201 -5.17 -5.25 16.95
CA LEU A 201 -3.84 -5.37 17.56
C LEU A 201 -2.99 -6.54 17.01
N PRO A 202 -3.54 -7.74 16.76
CA PRO A 202 -2.78 -8.83 16.15
C PRO A 202 -2.13 -8.46 14.79
N TYR A 203 -2.80 -7.67 13.96
CA TYR A 203 -2.21 -7.18 12.70
C TYR A 203 -0.89 -6.47 12.92
N PHE A 204 -0.79 -5.62 13.95
CA PHE A 204 0.44 -4.89 14.26
C PHE A 204 1.51 -5.81 14.83
N ILE A 205 1.13 -6.77 15.69
CA ILE A 205 2.06 -7.77 16.24
C ILE A 205 2.67 -8.58 15.10
N ASP A 206 1.84 -9.16 14.24
CA ASP A 206 2.27 -9.98 13.11
C ASP A 206 3.12 -9.19 12.10
N LEU A 207 2.82 -7.89 11.91
CA LEU A 207 3.60 -6.99 11.06
C LEU A 207 5.05 -6.83 11.55
N PHE A 208 5.25 -6.76 12.88
CA PHE A 208 6.58 -6.60 13.49
C PHE A 208 7.29 -7.94 13.71
N ASP A 209 6.56 -9.04 13.86
CA ASP A 209 7.13 -10.38 14.07
C ASP A 209 7.59 -11.04 12.77
N SER A 210 7.10 -10.55 11.62
CA SER A 210 7.49 -11.08 10.31
C SER A 210 8.94 -10.78 9.97
N ASP A 211 9.69 -11.82 9.58
CA ASP A 211 11.07 -11.69 9.07
C ASP A 211 11.13 -11.19 7.61
N GLN A 212 10.00 -11.10 6.90
CA GLN A 212 9.91 -10.54 5.54
C GLN A 212 9.56 -9.06 5.52
N ILE A 213 9.07 -8.52 6.63
CA ILE A 213 8.57 -7.15 6.71
C ILE A 213 9.54 -6.32 7.58
N ASN A 214 10.34 -5.50 6.94
CA ASN A 214 11.17 -4.54 7.68
C ASN A 214 10.31 -3.33 8.08
N ALA A 215 9.61 -3.44 9.20
CA ALA A 215 8.79 -2.39 9.78
C ALA A 215 9.56 -1.62 10.86
N LYS A 216 9.33 -0.30 10.93
CA LYS A 216 9.84 0.58 11.99
C LYS A 216 8.70 1.38 12.59
N LEU A 217 8.52 1.25 13.89
CA LEU A 217 7.70 2.13 14.70
C LEU A 217 8.53 3.31 15.18
N LEU A 218 8.11 4.52 14.85
CA LEU A 218 8.67 5.75 15.42
C LEU A 218 7.62 6.40 16.31
N LEU A 219 8.05 6.80 17.52
CA LEU A 219 7.23 7.47 18.52
C LEU A 219 7.77 8.88 18.78
N ALA A 220 6.89 9.86 18.78
CA ALA A 220 7.22 11.24 19.17
C ALA A 220 6.86 11.46 20.63
N GLU A 221 7.85 11.84 21.43
CA GLU A 221 7.76 12.01 22.86
C GLU A 221 7.98 13.48 23.25
N CYS A 222 7.18 14.00 24.16
CA CYS A 222 7.35 15.34 24.74
C CYS A 222 8.58 15.39 25.64
N LYS A 223 9.52 16.30 25.35
CA LYS A 223 10.77 16.43 26.15
C LYS A 223 10.52 16.83 27.60
N THR A 224 9.43 17.50 27.88
CA THR A 224 9.15 18.03 29.22
C THR A 224 8.43 17.03 30.10
N THR A 225 7.43 16.31 29.53
CA THR A 225 6.55 15.40 30.29
C THR A 225 6.92 13.94 30.11
N GLY A 226 7.62 13.57 29.04
CA GLY A 226 7.88 12.18 28.67
C GLY A 226 6.69 11.49 27.99
N GLU A 227 5.58 12.21 27.75
CA GLU A 227 4.38 11.64 27.16
C GLU A 227 4.57 11.36 25.68
N ILE A 228 4.04 10.23 25.23
CA ILE A 228 3.99 9.91 23.79
C ILE A 228 2.83 10.65 23.14
N MET A 229 3.13 11.40 22.11
CA MET A 229 2.19 12.30 21.43
C MET A 229 1.65 11.71 20.12
N ALA A 230 2.46 10.92 19.44
CA ALA A 230 2.12 10.32 18.15
C ALA A 230 3.01 9.10 17.86
N GLY A 231 2.52 8.24 16.98
CA GLY A 231 3.29 7.15 16.41
C GLY A 231 3.14 7.06 14.91
N SER A 232 4.15 6.50 14.25
CA SER A 232 4.09 6.19 12.82
C SER A 232 4.85 4.92 12.51
N ILE A 233 4.22 4.04 11.73
CA ILE A 233 4.85 2.84 11.18
C ILE A 233 5.34 3.16 9.78
N PHE A 234 6.60 2.83 9.53
CA PHE A 234 7.22 2.85 8.21
C PHE A 234 7.61 1.43 7.83
N THR A 235 7.41 1.07 6.56
CA THR A 235 7.93 -0.19 6.02
C THR A 235 9.00 0.10 4.98
N ILE A 236 10.00 -0.79 4.91
CA ILE A 236 11.19 -0.62 4.09
C ILE A 236 11.37 -1.87 3.24
N SER A 237 11.39 -1.68 1.93
CA SER A 237 11.63 -2.78 0.99
C SER A 237 12.54 -2.31 -0.14
N LYS A 238 13.68 -2.97 -0.31
CA LYS A 238 14.65 -2.59 -1.34
C LYS A 238 14.87 -1.07 -1.38
N GLU A 239 14.35 -0.38 -2.38
CA GLU A 239 14.57 1.06 -2.63
C GLU A 239 13.43 1.96 -2.12
N ILE A 240 12.32 1.35 -1.65
CA ILE A 240 11.08 2.03 -1.33
C ILE A 240 10.85 2.01 0.19
N VAL A 241 10.58 3.18 0.74
CA VAL A 241 10.12 3.36 2.12
C VAL A 241 8.69 3.87 2.09
N GLN A 242 7.80 3.21 2.82
CA GLN A 242 6.39 3.59 2.92
C GLN A 242 6.10 4.27 4.27
N TYR A 243 5.47 5.42 4.26
CA TYR A 243 4.74 5.97 5.40
C TYR A 243 3.42 5.21 5.49
N HIS A 244 3.45 4.11 6.25
CA HIS A 244 2.42 3.08 6.19
C HIS A 244 1.18 3.46 6.99
N LEU A 245 1.30 3.56 8.31
CA LEU A 245 0.22 3.93 9.23
C LEU A 245 0.72 4.99 10.22
N SER A 246 -0.18 5.86 10.68
CA SER A 246 0.18 6.91 11.64
C SER A 246 -1.03 7.36 12.45
N GLY A 247 -0.79 7.66 13.71
CA GLY A 247 -1.76 8.25 14.62
C GLY A 247 -1.14 9.38 15.45
N THR A 248 -2.01 10.25 15.94
CA THR A 248 -1.66 11.35 16.86
C THR A 248 -2.79 11.48 17.87
N TYR A 249 -2.51 11.51 19.16
CA TYR A 249 -3.48 11.79 20.17
C TYR A 249 -4.10 13.18 19.96
N ASP A 250 -5.38 13.30 20.21
CA ASP A 250 -6.18 14.50 19.93
C ASP A 250 -5.64 15.75 20.61
N GLU A 251 -5.20 15.61 21.85
CA GLU A 251 -4.64 16.71 22.65
C GLU A 251 -3.31 17.26 22.07
N PHE A 252 -2.59 16.49 21.25
CA PHE A 252 -1.30 16.89 20.67
C PHE A 252 -1.35 17.31 19.20
N LEU A 253 -2.52 17.41 18.58
CA LEU A 253 -2.67 17.76 17.17
C LEU A 253 -1.99 19.09 16.80
N ASP A 254 -2.11 20.11 17.66
CA ASP A 254 -1.51 21.44 17.46
C ASP A 254 0.02 21.44 17.52
N ALA A 255 0.59 20.46 18.21
CA ALA A 255 2.05 20.25 18.26
C ALA A 255 2.61 19.65 16.96
N MET A 256 1.74 19.00 16.16
CA MET A 256 2.05 18.39 14.86
C MET A 256 3.18 17.35 14.90
N PRO A 257 3.19 16.40 15.86
CA PRO A 257 4.28 15.45 16.07
C PRO A 257 4.52 14.54 14.85
N SER A 258 3.47 14.17 14.09
CA SER A 258 3.60 13.35 12.88
C SER A 258 4.53 13.96 11.83
N LYS A 259 4.68 15.30 11.79
CA LYS A 259 5.64 15.96 10.89
C LYS A 259 7.09 15.66 11.27
N LEU A 260 7.36 15.62 12.57
CA LEU A 260 8.69 15.28 13.08
C LEU A 260 9.03 13.82 12.80
N LEU A 261 8.06 12.90 12.93
CA LEU A 261 8.25 11.48 12.62
C LEU A 261 8.62 11.27 11.14
N ILE A 262 7.92 11.92 10.22
CA ILE A 262 8.26 11.86 8.78
C ILE A 262 9.65 12.44 8.51
N ASP A 263 10.00 13.59 9.09
CA ASP A 263 11.32 14.20 8.88
C ASP A 263 12.44 13.36 9.50
N HIS A 264 12.18 12.70 10.63
CA HIS A 264 13.11 11.77 11.26
C HIS A 264 13.38 10.57 10.35
N MET A 265 12.33 9.92 9.82
CA MET A 265 12.48 8.81 8.89
C MET A 265 13.18 9.22 7.60
N ARG A 266 12.86 10.38 7.03
CA ARG A 266 13.57 10.94 5.89
C ARG A 266 15.08 11.08 6.16
N LYS A 267 15.45 11.63 7.31
CA LYS A 267 16.88 11.76 7.72
C LYS A 267 17.55 10.39 7.87
N TYR A 268 16.85 9.44 8.51
CA TYR A 268 17.32 8.06 8.63
C TYR A 268 17.60 7.41 7.28
N CYS A 269 16.75 7.67 6.28
CA CYS A 269 16.86 7.10 4.93
C CYS A 269 17.91 7.77 4.06
N SER A 270 18.19 9.07 4.27
CA SER A 270 19.01 9.89 3.36
C SER A 270 20.47 9.46 3.22
N ASN A 271 20.98 8.65 4.14
CA ASN A 271 22.35 8.13 4.09
C ASN A 271 22.39 6.61 3.75
N LYS A 272 21.30 6.10 3.18
CA LYS A 272 21.13 4.70 2.82
C LYS A 272 20.72 4.62 1.35
N ASN A 273 20.83 3.46 0.76
CA ASN A 273 20.54 3.26 -0.68
C ASN A 273 19.04 3.20 -1.01
N PHE A 274 18.20 3.99 -0.30
CA PHE A 274 16.80 4.12 -0.62
C PHE A 274 16.59 5.25 -1.64
N LEU A 275 15.65 5.04 -2.56
CA LEU A 275 15.37 6.00 -3.62
C LEU A 275 14.13 6.85 -3.31
N HIS A 276 13.15 6.27 -2.62
CA HIS A 276 11.84 6.88 -2.45
C HIS A 276 11.29 6.72 -1.03
N LEU A 277 10.81 7.82 -0.43
CA LEU A 277 9.91 7.76 0.72
C LEU A 277 8.50 8.17 0.25
N ASN A 278 7.61 7.18 0.14
CA ASN A 278 6.23 7.39 -0.26
C ASN A 278 5.39 7.86 0.94
N LEU A 279 4.81 9.02 0.84
CA LEU A 279 3.87 9.55 1.83
C LEU A 279 2.40 9.20 1.50
N GLY A 280 2.14 8.71 0.28
CA GLY A 280 0.79 8.42 -0.19
C GLY A 280 -0.01 9.65 -0.58
N GLY A 281 -1.30 9.46 -0.82
CA GLY A 281 -2.26 10.50 -1.23
C GLY A 281 -3.12 11.04 -0.09
N GLY A 282 -4.20 11.73 -0.45
CA GLY A 282 -5.29 12.11 0.44
C GLY A 282 -6.32 11.00 0.59
N LEU A 283 -7.35 11.23 1.39
CA LEU A 283 -8.44 10.28 1.60
C LEU A 283 -9.22 10.09 0.28
N GLY A 284 -9.44 8.85 -0.10
CA GLY A 284 -10.14 8.53 -1.35
C GLY A 284 -9.47 9.12 -2.61
N SER A 285 -8.14 9.33 -2.58
CA SER A 285 -7.35 9.94 -3.66
C SER A 285 -7.63 11.43 -3.91
N ASN A 286 -8.30 12.11 -2.99
CA ASN A 286 -8.61 13.54 -3.07
C ASN A 286 -7.42 14.44 -2.72
N THR A 287 -7.46 15.69 -3.18
CA THR A 287 -6.50 16.75 -2.79
C THR A 287 -6.94 17.49 -1.53
N ASP A 288 -7.28 16.75 -0.50
CA ASP A 288 -7.82 17.18 0.79
C ASP A 288 -6.77 17.76 1.75
N GLY A 289 -7.12 17.87 3.04
CA GLY A 289 -6.22 18.32 4.11
C GLY A 289 -5.01 17.39 4.29
N LEU A 290 -5.23 16.07 4.22
CA LEU A 290 -4.18 15.07 4.34
C LEU A 290 -3.21 15.14 3.17
N PHE A 291 -3.71 15.30 1.95
CA PHE A 291 -2.85 15.50 0.78
C PHE A 291 -2.00 16.77 0.91
N ARG A 292 -2.60 17.91 1.33
CA ARG A 292 -1.88 19.17 1.55
C ARG A 292 -0.83 19.05 2.65
N PHE A 293 -1.11 18.31 3.72
CA PHE A 293 -0.12 17.98 4.76
C PHE A 293 1.10 17.27 4.15
N LYS A 294 0.89 16.19 3.40
CA LYS A 294 1.96 15.41 2.73
C LYS A 294 2.71 16.25 1.70
N LYS A 295 2.01 17.02 0.87
CA LYS A 295 2.60 17.91 -0.14
C LYS A 295 3.49 19.00 0.44
N SER A 296 3.36 19.30 1.73
CA SER A 296 4.25 20.26 2.41
C SER A 296 5.71 19.78 2.48
N PHE A 297 5.95 18.46 2.39
CA PHE A 297 7.30 17.86 2.42
C PHE A 297 7.95 17.77 1.05
N SER A 298 7.19 17.73 -0.03
CA SER A 298 7.75 17.55 -1.37
C SER A 298 6.80 18.06 -2.46
N PRO A 299 7.30 18.74 -3.50
CA PRO A 299 6.53 19.02 -4.70
C PRO A 299 6.41 17.81 -5.63
N SER A 300 7.20 16.75 -5.41
CA SER A 300 7.22 15.56 -6.28
C SER A 300 5.93 14.77 -6.14
N LEU A 301 5.20 14.67 -7.24
CA LEU A 301 3.96 13.91 -7.33
C LEU A 301 4.13 12.75 -8.29
N ARG A 302 3.49 11.64 -7.95
CA ARG A 302 3.29 10.49 -8.84
C ARG A 302 1.81 10.19 -8.97
N SER A 303 1.43 9.48 -10.01
CA SER A 303 0.05 9.04 -10.19
C SER A 303 -0.16 7.73 -9.44
N PHE A 304 -1.22 7.68 -8.66
CA PHE A 304 -1.78 6.45 -8.13
C PHE A 304 -2.76 5.88 -9.15
N THR A 305 -2.61 4.63 -9.52
CA THR A 305 -3.42 3.97 -10.54
C THR A 305 -4.12 2.73 -10.01
N LEU A 306 -5.28 2.43 -10.59
CA LEU A 306 -6.10 1.26 -10.28
C LEU A 306 -6.23 0.39 -11.51
N TRP A 307 -6.03 -0.91 -11.33
CA TRP A 307 -6.31 -1.92 -12.33
C TRP A 307 -7.67 -2.58 -12.06
N SER A 308 -8.51 -2.61 -13.08
CA SER A 308 -9.82 -3.25 -13.04
C SER A 308 -9.99 -4.14 -14.27
N TYR A 309 -10.29 -5.43 -14.05
CA TYR A 309 -10.45 -6.38 -15.13
C TYR A 309 -11.68 -7.26 -14.95
N ILE A 310 -12.62 -7.21 -15.89
CA ILE A 310 -13.80 -8.09 -15.94
C ILE A 310 -13.46 -9.31 -16.79
N VAL A 311 -13.19 -10.43 -16.13
CA VAL A 311 -12.81 -11.71 -16.77
C VAL A 311 -14.04 -12.41 -17.36
N ASN A 312 -15.15 -12.46 -16.60
CA ASN A 312 -16.40 -13.08 -17.02
C ASN A 312 -17.54 -12.05 -17.10
N LYS A 313 -17.69 -11.43 -18.26
CA LYS A 313 -18.69 -10.37 -18.47
C LYS A 313 -20.14 -10.82 -18.19
N LYS A 314 -20.49 -12.10 -18.49
CA LYS A 314 -21.83 -12.63 -18.26
C LYS A 314 -22.12 -12.79 -16.78
N ALA A 315 -21.21 -13.42 -16.04
CA ALA A 315 -21.32 -13.57 -14.59
C ALA A 315 -21.30 -12.21 -13.87
N TYR A 316 -20.40 -11.31 -14.25
CA TYR A 316 -20.29 -9.97 -13.68
C TYR A 316 -21.64 -9.21 -13.78
N LYS A 317 -22.23 -9.16 -14.98
CA LYS A 317 -23.54 -8.50 -15.20
C LYS A 317 -24.65 -9.11 -14.34
N LYS A 318 -24.67 -10.45 -14.18
CA LYS A 318 -25.66 -11.16 -13.34
C LYS A 318 -25.51 -10.77 -11.87
N LEU A 319 -24.26 -10.74 -11.36
CA LEU A 319 -23.95 -10.36 -9.98
C LEU A 319 -24.32 -8.90 -9.69
N VAL A 320 -23.93 -7.97 -10.56
CA VAL A 320 -24.30 -6.55 -10.42
C VAL A 320 -25.81 -6.37 -10.41
N LYS A 321 -26.56 -7.11 -11.28
CA LYS A 321 -28.03 -7.03 -11.29
C LYS A 321 -28.64 -7.56 -9.99
N LYS A 322 -28.12 -8.66 -9.42
CA LYS A 322 -28.54 -9.20 -8.12
C LYS A 322 -28.28 -8.17 -7.02
N HIS A 323 -27.06 -7.65 -6.94
CA HIS A 323 -26.68 -6.67 -5.93
C HIS A 323 -27.53 -5.39 -5.96
N LYS A 324 -27.75 -4.80 -7.14
CA LYS A 324 -28.59 -3.60 -7.30
C LYS A 324 -30.08 -3.82 -6.97
N ALA A 325 -30.56 -5.05 -7.03
CA ALA A 325 -31.93 -5.39 -6.60
C ALA A 325 -32.05 -5.50 -5.08
N GLU A 326 -30.94 -5.80 -4.39
CA GLU A 326 -30.88 -5.99 -2.94
C GLU A 326 -30.43 -4.72 -2.19
N ASN A 327 -29.66 -3.85 -2.86
CA ASN A 327 -29.05 -2.65 -2.27
C ASN A 327 -29.35 -1.39 -3.08
N LEU A 328 -29.76 -0.32 -2.42
CA LEU A 328 -30.08 1.00 -3.02
C LEU A 328 -28.86 1.94 -3.10
N SER A 329 -27.65 1.45 -2.90
CA SER A 329 -26.44 2.28 -2.86
C SER A 329 -25.98 2.66 -4.27
N ASP A 330 -25.83 3.95 -4.53
CA ASP A 330 -25.27 4.52 -5.78
C ASP A 330 -23.73 4.56 -5.77
N ASN A 331 -23.07 4.05 -4.75
CA ASN A 331 -21.62 4.04 -4.65
C ASN A 331 -21.01 2.93 -5.51
N LEU A 332 -20.58 3.30 -6.71
CA LEU A 332 -20.00 2.38 -7.69
C LEU A 332 -18.49 2.18 -7.44
N LEU A 333 -18.15 1.40 -6.42
CA LEU A 333 -16.81 0.86 -6.30
C LEU A 333 -16.65 -0.36 -7.23
N PHE A 334 -15.45 -0.64 -7.69
CA PHE A 334 -15.18 -1.86 -8.44
C PHE A 334 -14.70 -2.97 -7.51
N PRO A 335 -15.24 -4.20 -7.63
CA PRO A 335 -16.34 -4.60 -8.48
C PRO A 335 -17.71 -4.15 -7.92
N GLU A 336 -18.61 -3.67 -8.79
CA GLU A 336 -19.91 -3.09 -8.43
C GLU A 336 -20.82 -3.99 -7.58
N TYR A 337 -20.61 -5.30 -7.61
CA TYR A 337 -21.40 -6.26 -6.80
C TYR A 337 -20.88 -6.46 -5.38
N ARG A 338 -19.87 -5.67 -4.96
CA ARG A 338 -19.34 -5.61 -3.59
C ARG A 338 -19.40 -4.20 -2.98
N SER A 339 -20.04 -3.25 -3.65
CA SER A 339 -20.15 -1.87 -3.18
C SER A 339 -21.35 -1.64 -2.26
#